data_0183a4ffcdc06fd096c81e5e802cf878
#
_entry.id   0183a4ffcdc06fd096c81e5e802cf878
#
_cell.length_a   1.000
_cell.length_b   1.000
_cell.length_c   1.000
_cell.angle_alpha   90.00
_cell.angle_beta   90.00
_cell.angle_gamma   90.00
#
_symmetry.space_group_name_H-M   'P 1'
#
loop_
_entity.id
_entity.type
_entity.pdbx_description
1 polymer ?
#
loop_
_entity_poly.entity_id
_entity_poly.type
_entity_poly.pdbx_seq_one_letter_code
_entity_poly.pdbx_strand_id
1 'polypeptide(L)'
;MRKASLFAALAAALVFAAAGSAITNGVPDGNAHPEVGALLATHAFPDGTWEECTGTLISSRVFLTAEHCDLGVNRVEVTFASTFVRGTSVTYWGTWYGDPDYNNTASNPNDLAVVVLDKAVRGITPARLPAAGSLSNLPADQQFTPVGYGAQSVTSGAGGKTFHYQDVRYRTTGTLNTVTQAWLKISGNPSHDDGNTCYGDSGGPNFLGAGSSETNIIAGTTITGDTPCRSTNVDYRLDTPSARAFLGQFVTLP
;
A
#
# COMPACT_ATOMS: atom_id res chain seq x y z
N MET A 1 16.24 6.93 -71.14
CA MET A 1 16.47 6.00 -70.04
C MET A 1 16.28 6.77 -68.74
N ARG A 2 15.12 6.64 -68.08
CA ARG A 2 14.81 7.31 -66.81
C ARG A 2 15.09 6.33 -65.70
N LYS A 3 16.02 6.70 -64.79
CA LYS A 3 16.31 5.96 -63.55
C LYS A 3 15.28 6.35 -62.48
N ALA A 4 14.46 5.41 -62.08
CA ALA A 4 13.55 5.53 -60.95
C ALA A 4 14.31 5.16 -59.67
N SER A 5 14.47 6.12 -58.76
CA SER A 5 15.02 5.90 -57.42
C SER A 5 13.88 5.50 -56.47
N LEU A 6 13.89 4.26 -55.98
CA LEU A 6 13.02 3.81 -54.89
C LEU A 6 13.59 4.35 -53.56
N PHE A 7 12.84 5.22 -52.90
CA PHE A 7 13.06 5.53 -51.50
C PHE A 7 12.31 4.48 -50.63
N ALA A 8 13.05 3.64 -49.98
CA ALA A 8 12.50 2.75 -48.92
C ALA A 8 12.38 3.56 -47.63
N ALA A 9 11.15 3.87 -47.23
CA ALA A 9 10.85 4.44 -45.92
C ALA A 9 10.93 3.35 -44.87
N LEU A 10 11.93 3.39 -44.01
CA LEU A 10 12.05 2.51 -42.85
C LEU A 10 11.15 3.06 -41.72
N ALA A 11 9.99 2.48 -41.52
CA ALA A 11 9.12 2.78 -40.37
C ALA A 11 9.73 2.13 -39.12
N ALA A 12 10.37 2.91 -38.27
CA ALA A 12 10.78 2.49 -36.94
C ALA A 12 9.52 2.36 -36.05
N ALA A 13 9.08 1.12 -35.82
CA ALA A 13 8.07 0.84 -34.81
C ALA A 13 8.70 1.08 -33.43
N LEU A 14 8.33 2.18 -32.78
CA LEU A 14 8.58 2.40 -31.35
C LEU A 14 7.73 1.39 -30.58
N VAL A 15 8.34 0.30 -30.14
CA VAL A 15 7.76 -0.59 -29.14
C VAL A 15 7.82 0.15 -27.81
N PHE A 16 6.72 0.79 -27.42
CA PHE A 16 6.56 1.20 -26.04
C PHE A 16 6.42 -0.08 -25.20
N ALA A 17 7.48 -0.47 -24.52
CA ALA A 17 7.38 -1.42 -23.43
C ALA A 17 6.45 -0.76 -22.39
N ALA A 18 5.28 -1.34 -22.18
CA ALA A 18 4.44 -0.97 -21.07
C ALA A 18 5.27 -1.18 -19.80
N ALA A 19 5.65 -0.09 -19.14
CA ALA A 19 6.27 -0.17 -17.83
C ALA A 19 5.27 -0.89 -16.91
N GLY A 20 5.66 -2.04 -16.38
CA GLY A 20 4.87 -2.73 -15.38
C GLY A 20 4.69 -1.79 -14.20
N SER A 21 3.44 -1.57 -13.78
CA SER A 21 3.10 -0.61 -12.73
C SER A 21 3.19 -1.30 -11.37
N ALA A 22 3.71 -0.59 -10.39
CA ALA A 22 3.60 -0.89 -8.96
C ALA A 22 2.15 -1.02 -8.54
N ILE A 23 1.89 -1.82 -7.48
CA ILE A 23 0.51 -2.20 -7.32
C ILE A 23 0.04 -2.63 -8.70
N THR A 24 -0.04 -3.90 -8.98
CA THR A 24 -0.27 -4.41 -10.35
C THR A 24 -1.47 -3.69 -10.97
N ASN A 25 -1.33 -3.16 -12.20
CA ASN A 25 -2.24 -2.22 -12.86
C ASN A 25 -2.42 -0.87 -12.15
N GLY A 26 -1.52 -0.48 -11.25
CA GLY A 26 -1.56 0.83 -10.61
C GLY A 26 -0.91 1.94 -11.42
N VAL A 27 -1.08 3.16 -10.93
CA VAL A 27 -0.46 4.36 -11.47
C VAL A 27 0.36 5.05 -10.38
N PRO A 28 1.42 5.80 -10.72
CA PRO A 28 2.13 6.62 -9.74
C PRO A 28 1.14 7.52 -9.01
N ASP A 29 1.22 7.51 -7.68
CA ASP A 29 0.32 8.30 -6.82
C ASP A 29 0.63 9.79 -6.90
N GLY A 30 1.88 10.14 -7.17
CA GLY A 30 2.34 11.51 -7.08
C GLY A 30 2.11 12.05 -5.67
N ASN A 31 1.26 13.06 -5.53
CA ASN A 31 0.91 13.64 -4.23
C ASN A 31 -0.60 13.58 -3.94
N ALA A 32 -1.29 12.56 -4.45
CA ALA A 32 -2.72 12.40 -4.21
C ALA A 32 -3.01 11.94 -2.77
N HIS A 33 -2.16 11.09 -2.20
CA HIS A 33 -2.27 10.56 -0.85
C HIS A 33 -1.02 10.89 -0.01
N PRO A 34 -0.79 12.16 0.34
CA PRO A 34 0.40 12.57 1.07
C PRO A 34 0.50 11.94 2.47
N GLU A 35 -0.61 11.48 3.05
CA GLU A 35 -0.68 10.78 4.34
C GLU A 35 -0.16 9.34 4.29
N VAL A 36 -0.01 8.75 3.10
CA VAL A 36 0.56 7.40 2.95
C VAL A 36 2.08 7.50 2.90
N GLY A 37 2.75 6.71 3.73
CA GLY A 37 4.19 6.71 3.86
C GLY A 37 4.79 5.31 3.77
N ALA A 38 6.12 5.25 3.68
CA ALA A 38 6.90 4.03 3.76
C ALA A 38 7.56 3.89 5.13
N LEU A 39 7.52 2.68 5.70
CA LEU A 39 8.43 2.22 6.75
C LEU A 39 9.74 1.86 6.08
N LEU A 40 10.85 2.43 6.53
CA LEU A 40 12.16 2.23 5.91
C LEU A 40 12.93 1.12 6.63
N ALA A 41 13.53 0.24 5.84
CA ALA A 41 14.44 -0.79 6.33
C ALA A 41 15.65 -0.16 7.04
N THR A 42 16.28 -0.92 7.93
CA THR A 42 17.48 -0.48 8.65
C THR A 42 18.72 -0.32 7.76
N HIS A 43 18.70 -0.92 6.59
CA HIS A 43 19.74 -0.84 5.55
C HIS A 43 19.10 -1.04 4.17
N ALA A 44 19.77 -0.56 3.11
CA ALA A 44 19.28 -0.74 1.74
C ALA A 44 19.20 -2.21 1.36
N PHE A 45 18.18 -2.57 0.61
CA PHE A 45 18.09 -3.88 -0.04
C PHE A 45 19.16 -4.02 -1.15
N PRO A 46 19.42 -5.26 -1.64
CA PRO A 46 20.43 -5.49 -2.67
C PRO A 46 20.18 -4.74 -3.99
N ASP A 47 18.93 -4.37 -4.29
CA ASP A 47 18.53 -3.56 -5.44
C ASP A 47 18.66 -2.05 -5.21
N GLY A 48 19.06 -1.65 -3.99
CA GLY A 48 19.26 -0.25 -3.59
C GLY A 48 18.03 0.43 -3.02
N THR A 49 16.87 -0.25 -2.95
CA THR A 49 15.64 0.28 -2.35
C THR A 49 15.69 0.22 -0.82
N TRP A 50 14.80 0.95 -0.16
CA TRP A 50 14.75 1.10 1.30
C TRP A 50 13.40 0.80 1.91
N GLU A 51 12.36 0.78 1.11
CA GLU A 51 11.00 0.53 1.58
C GLU A 51 10.85 -0.92 2.00
N GLU A 52 10.42 -1.14 3.25
CA GLU A 52 10.10 -2.46 3.82
C GLU A 52 8.61 -2.72 3.77
N CYS A 53 7.84 -1.73 4.25
CA CYS A 53 6.39 -1.79 4.34
C CYS A 53 5.78 -0.41 4.11
N THR A 54 4.51 -0.39 3.81
CA THR A 54 3.70 0.83 3.70
C THR A 54 2.96 1.11 5.02
N GLY A 55 2.49 2.32 5.20
CA GLY A 55 1.59 2.69 6.30
C GLY A 55 0.96 4.06 6.09
N THR A 56 0.21 4.53 7.09
CA THR A 56 -0.62 5.73 6.94
C THR A 56 -0.58 6.61 8.19
N LEU A 57 -0.44 7.90 8.00
CA LEU A 57 -0.58 8.89 9.07
C LEU A 57 -2.04 8.98 9.50
N ILE A 58 -2.38 8.56 10.72
CA ILE A 58 -3.75 8.59 11.29
C ILE A 58 -3.93 9.67 12.35
N SER A 59 -2.86 10.31 12.77
CA SER A 59 -2.84 11.57 13.51
C SER A 59 -1.55 12.30 13.18
N SER A 60 -1.36 13.53 13.63
CA SER A 60 -0.13 14.26 13.32
C SER A 60 1.16 13.56 13.79
N ARG A 61 1.08 12.53 14.64
CA ARG A 61 2.23 11.81 15.21
C ARG A 61 2.07 10.29 15.23
N VAL A 62 1.00 9.73 14.69
CA VAL A 62 0.77 8.28 14.68
C VAL A 62 0.70 7.78 13.26
N PHE A 63 1.65 6.92 12.91
CA PHE A 63 1.74 6.22 11.64
C PHE A 63 1.26 4.78 11.86
N LEU A 64 0.19 4.37 11.20
CA LEU A 64 -0.40 3.02 11.25
C LEU A 64 0.27 2.13 10.21
N THR A 65 0.59 0.89 10.58
CA THR A 65 1.12 -0.15 9.70
C THR A 65 0.69 -1.54 10.20
N ALA A 66 1.26 -2.62 9.66
CA ALA A 66 1.02 -3.99 10.10
C ALA A 66 2.08 -4.46 11.10
N GLU A 67 1.70 -5.34 12.05
CA GLU A 67 2.66 -5.88 13.03
C GLU A 67 3.69 -6.81 12.40
N HIS A 68 3.32 -7.57 11.38
CA HIS A 68 4.29 -8.42 10.67
C HIS A 68 5.42 -7.65 9.96
N CYS A 69 5.33 -6.32 9.92
CA CYS A 69 6.38 -5.42 9.44
C CYS A 69 7.43 -5.08 10.50
N ASP A 70 7.39 -5.68 11.69
CA ASP A 70 8.34 -5.41 12.76
C ASP A 70 9.78 -5.71 12.32
N LEU A 71 10.63 -4.69 12.35
CA LEU A 71 12.05 -4.79 12.01
C LEU A 71 12.90 -5.36 13.16
N GLY A 72 12.27 -5.74 14.28
CA GLY A 72 12.98 -6.20 15.49
C GLY A 72 13.71 -5.08 16.22
N VAL A 73 13.38 -3.83 15.96
CA VAL A 73 14.00 -2.65 16.59
C VAL A 73 12.93 -1.68 17.11
N ASN A 74 13.14 -1.13 18.31
CA ASN A 74 12.16 -0.20 18.90
C ASN A 74 12.11 1.18 18.21
N ARG A 75 13.16 1.53 17.47
CA ARG A 75 13.27 2.83 16.81
C ARG A 75 13.33 2.65 15.32
N VAL A 76 12.34 3.19 14.64
CA VAL A 76 12.16 3.04 13.19
C VAL A 76 12.05 4.39 12.51
N GLU A 77 12.29 4.39 11.22
CA GLU A 77 12.25 5.59 10.37
C GLU A 77 11.15 5.44 9.32
N VAL A 78 10.36 6.49 9.11
CA VAL A 78 9.31 6.54 8.08
C VAL A 78 9.47 7.77 7.19
N THR A 79 8.94 7.70 5.97
CA THR A 79 8.89 8.84 5.04
C THR A 79 7.50 8.97 4.44
N PHE A 80 7.14 10.19 4.03
CA PHE A 80 5.91 10.50 3.28
C PHE A 80 6.23 11.01 1.87
N ALA A 81 7.48 10.91 1.43
CA ALA A 81 7.88 11.30 0.08
C ALA A 81 7.26 10.35 -0.95
N SER A 82 6.55 10.87 -1.95
CA SER A 82 5.96 10.04 -3.02
C SER A 82 7.01 9.26 -3.83
N THR A 83 8.24 9.75 -3.84
CA THR A 83 9.44 9.06 -4.30
C THR A 83 10.49 9.25 -3.23
N PHE A 84 10.94 8.17 -2.60
CA PHE A 84 11.96 8.26 -1.58
C PHE A 84 13.36 8.23 -2.18
N VAL A 85 14.20 9.16 -1.73
CA VAL A 85 15.62 9.22 -2.08
C VAL A 85 16.40 9.42 -0.79
N ARG A 86 17.20 8.43 -0.39
CA ARG A 86 17.99 8.46 0.85
C ARG A 86 18.92 9.66 0.87
N GLY A 87 18.91 10.39 2.00
CA GLY A 87 19.71 11.61 2.20
C GLY A 87 19.10 12.90 1.61
N THR A 88 18.01 12.80 0.85
CA THR A 88 17.32 13.98 0.27
C THR A 88 15.88 14.09 0.77
N SER A 89 15.14 12.97 0.80
CA SER A 89 13.76 12.94 1.27
C SER A 89 13.67 13.19 2.77
N VAL A 90 12.61 13.87 3.19
CA VAL A 90 12.31 14.08 4.61
C VAL A 90 11.90 12.76 5.25
N THR A 91 12.49 12.47 6.40
CA THR A 91 12.18 11.31 7.21
C THR A 91 11.81 11.69 8.63
N TYR A 92 11.10 10.79 9.30
CA TYR A 92 10.63 10.95 10.69
C TYR A 92 11.00 9.70 11.48
N TRP A 93 11.67 9.89 12.61
CA TRP A 93 11.92 8.82 13.55
C TRP A 93 10.75 8.68 14.52
N GLY A 94 10.49 7.43 14.93
CA GLY A 94 9.45 7.13 15.90
C GLY A 94 9.74 5.86 16.68
N THR A 95 8.87 5.58 17.66
CA THR A 95 8.89 4.37 18.46
C THR A 95 7.82 3.41 17.97
N TRP A 96 8.18 2.16 17.75
CA TRP A 96 7.31 1.06 17.35
C TRP A 96 6.45 0.58 18.53
N TYR A 97 5.18 0.34 18.27
CA TYR A 97 4.22 -0.30 19.17
C TYR A 97 3.38 -1.28 18.37
N GLY A 98 3.64 -2.57 18.53
CA GLY A 98 2.84 -3.64 17.96
C GLY A 98 1.64 -4.03 18.82
N ASP A 99 0.64 -4.63 18.20
CA ASP A 99 -0.48 -5.19 18.94
C ASP A 99 0.00 -6.41 19.73
N PRO A 100 -0.08 -6.40 21.08
CA PRO A 100 0.43 -7.51 21.89
C PRO A 100 -0.32 -8.83 21.69
N ASP A 101 -1.52 -8.77 21.11
CA ASP A 101 -2.34 -9.94 20.80
C ASP A 101 -2.11 -10.47 19.37
N TYR A 102 -1.08 -9.94 18.66
CA TYR A 102 -0.74 -10.41 17.33
C TYR A 102 -0.47 -11.91 17.27
N ASN A 103 -1.17 -12.58 16.36
CA ASN A 103 -0.99 -13.99 16.09
C ASN A 103 -1.38 -14.32 14.62
N ASN A 104 -0.39 -14.48 13.77
CA ASN A 104 -0.57 -14.70 12.34
C ASN A 104 -1.27 -16.03 11.97
N THR A 105 -1.47 -16.93 12.92
CA THR A 105 -2.18 -18.20 12.71
C THR A 105 -3.65 -18.13 13.16
N ALA A 106 -4.06 -17.06 13.81
CA ALA A 106 -5.42 -16.89 14.28
C ALA A 106 -6.37 -16.43 13.17
N SER A 107 -7.66 -16.73 13.28
CA SER A 107 -8.69 -16.21 12.38
C SER A 107 -8.89 -14.69 12.49
N ASN A 108 -8.54 -14.13 13.65
CA ASN A 108 -8.37 -12.70 13.91
C ASN A 108 -6.91 -12.48 14.33
N PRO A 109 -6.03 -12.06 13.43
CA PRO A 109 -4.58 -12.03 13.69
C PRO A 109 -4.14 -10.87 14.56
N ASN A 110 -4.93 -9.80 14.73
CA ASN A 110 -4.53 -8.54 15.36
C ASN A 110 -3.26 -7.95 14.75
N ASP A 111 -3.14 -8.03 13.43
CA ASP A 111 -1.93 -7.65 12.69
C ASP A 111 -1.89 -6.13 12.47
N LEU A 112 -1.69 -5.40 13.53
CA LEU A 112 -1.58 -3.94 13.56
C LEU A 112 -0.39 -3.50 14.38
N ALA A 113 0.27 -2.46 13.91
CA ALA A 113 1.27 -1.71 14.66
C ALA A 113 1.11 -0.21 14.42
N VAL A 114 1.63 0.59 15.33
CA VAL A 114 1.77 2.02 15.12
C VAL A 114 3.20 2.46 15.43
N VAL A 115 3.66 3.47 14.68
CA VAL A 115 4.88 4.21 15.00
C VAL A 115 4.48 5.56 15.57
N VAL A 116 4.81 5.79 16.83
CA VAL A 116 4.61 7.10 17.46
C VAL A 116 5.81 7.99 17.14
N LEU A 117 5.60 8.95 16.26
CA LEU A 117 6.64 9.83 15.73
C LEU A 117 7.13 10.83 16.78
N ASP A 118 8.44 11.08 16.84
CA ASP A 118 9.07 12.05 17.74
C ASP A 118 8.58 13.47 17.48
N LYS A 119 8.28 13.78 16.21
CA LYS A 119 7.83 15.10 15.76
C LYS A 119 6.52 14.98 14.98
N ALA A 120 5.64 15.96 15.19
CA ALA A 120 4.42 16.04 14.39
C ALA A 120 4.75 16.31 12.92
N VAL A 121 4.12 15.53 12.06
CA VAL A 121 4.11 15.77 10.61
C VAL A 121 3.21 16.97 10.34
N ARG A 122 3.73 17.96 9.64
CA ARG A 122 3.00 19.21 9.33
C ARG A 122 2.70 19.29 7.84
N GLY A 123 1.56 19.89 7.49
CA GLY A 123 1.16 20.09 6.11
C GLY A 123 0.54 18.85 5.44
N ILE A 124 0.39 17.75 6.19
CA ILE A 124 -0.32 16.54 5.76
C ILE A 124 -1.55 16.38 6.65
N THR A 125 -2.72 16.25 6.03
CA THR A 125 -3.96 15.92 6.71
C THR A 125 -3.98 14.41 6.97
N PRO A 126 -4.07 13.95 8.24
CA PRO A 126 -4.13 12.53 8.53
C PRO A 126 -5.37 11.86 7.94
N ALA A 127 -5.24 10.59 7.60
CA ALA A 127 -6.37 9.75 7.24
C ALA A 127 -7.28 9.50 8.46
N ARG A 128 -8.54 9.14 8.20
CA ARG A 128 -9.55 8.85 9.21
C ARG A 128 -9.75 7.36 9.36
N LEU A 129 -10.02 6.94 10.59
CA LEU A 129 -10.45 5.58 10.89
C LEU A 129 -11.97 5.43 10.67
N PRO A 130 -12.45 4.22 10.34
CA PRO A 130 -13.89 3.97 10.17
C PRO A 130 -14.62 3.95 11.52
N ALA A 131 -15.91 4.30 11.51
CA ALA A 131 -16.75 4.12 12.69
C ALA A 131 -16.92 2.62 13.01
N ALA A 132 -17.19 2.31 14.30
CA ALA A 132 -17.35 0.93 14.75
C ALA A 132 -18.38 0.16 13.91
N GLY A 133 -17.99 -0.99 13.37
CA GLY A 133 -18.86 -1.91 12.62
C GLY A 133 -19.35 -1.39 11.26
N SER A 134 -18.89 -0.21 10.81
CA SER A 134 -19.39 0.44 9.59
C SER A 134 -19.10 -0.31 8.29
N LEU A 135 -18.14 -1.23 8.31
CA LEU A 135 -17.76 -2.01 7.13
C LEU A 135 -18.47 -3.36 7.03
N SER A 136 -19.39 -3.68 7.97
CA SER A 136 -20.01 -5.00 8.02
C SER A 136 -21.04 -5.24 6.90
N ASN A 137 -21.61 -4.18 6.33
CA ASN A 137 -22.68 -4.25 5.34
C ASN A 137 -22.38 -3.35 4.12
N LEU A 138 -21.19 -3.49 3.55
CA LEU A 138 -20.82 -2.78 2.34
C LEU A 138 -21.59 -3.35 1.12
N PRO A 139 -21.94 -2.51 0.12
CA PRO A 139 -22.52 -2.99 -1.13
C PRO A 139 -21.50 -3.88 -1.88
N ALA A 140 -22.01 -4.82 -2.68
CA ALA A 140 -21.16 -5.79 -3.40
C ALA A 140 -20.23 -5.15 -4.45
N ASP A 141 -20.58 -3.97 -4.92
CA ASP A 141 -19.81 -3.17 -5.89
C ASP A 141 -18.97 -2.06 -5.21
N GLN A 142 -18.81 -2.13 -3.90
CA GLN A 142 -17.98 -1.18 -3.16
C GLN A 142 -16.55 -1.18 -3.70
N GLN A 143 -16.09 -0.01 -4.12
CA GLN A 143 -14.71 0.18 -4.56
C GLN A 143 -13.83 0.70 -3.42
N PHE A 144 -12.52 0.47 -3.58
CA PHE A 144 -11.47 0.93 -2.69
C PHE A 144 -10.29 1.46 -3.50
N THR A 145 -9.49 2.31 -2.86
CA THR A 145 -8.22 2.79 -3.40
C THR A 145 -7.08 2.26 -2.53
N PRO A 146 -6.47 1.13 -2.88
CA PRO A 146 -5.20 0.70 -2.30
C PRO A 146 -4.07 1.67 -2.70
N VAL A 147 -3.21 2.01 -1.72
CA VAL A 147 -2.06 2.89 -1.93
C VAL A 147 -0.84 2.32 -1.20
N GLY A 148 0.30 2.28 -1.86
CA GLY A 148 1.52 1.79 -1.22
C GLY A 148 2.79 1.95 -2.05
N TYR A 149 3.89 1.38 -1.54
CA TYR A 149 5.23 1.47 -2.13
C TYR A 149 5.76 0.10 -2.58
N GLY A 150 4.95 -0.94 -2.47
CA GLY A 150 5.34 -2.31 -2.76
C GLY A 150 5.83 -2.55 -4.18
N ALA A 151 6.10 -3.79 -4.53
CA ALA A 151 6.68 -4.16 -5.82
C ALA A 151 5.85 -3.68 -7.02
N GLN A 152 6.51 -3.00 -7.95
CA GLN A 152 5.89 -2.36 -9.12
C GLN A 152 5.63 -3.33 -10.26
N SER A 153 6.35 -4.41 -10.32
CA SER A 153 6.11 -5.45 -11.31
C SER A 153 6.60 -6.79 -10.83
N VAL A 154 6.01 -7.83 -11.39
CA VAL A 154 6.39 -9.22 -11.13
C VAL A 154 6.72 -9.87 -12.46
N THR A 155 7.96 -10.32 -12.62
CA THR A 155 8.38 -11.11 -13.76
C THR A 155 8.48 -12.58 -13.39
N SER A 156 8.20 -13.47 -14.33
CA SER A 156 8.29 -14.92 -14.14
C SER A 156 9.33 -15.49 -15.07
N GLY A 157 10.23 -16.32 -14.54
CA GLY A 157 11.31 -16.98 -15.28
C GLY A 157 11.53 -18.40 -14.78
N ALA A 158 12.54 -19.07 -15.32
CA ALA A 158 12.91 -20.44 -14.94
C ALA A 158 13.32 -20.56 -13.46
N GLY A 159 13.75 -19.46 -12.82
CA GLY A 159 14.10 -19.38 -11.39
C GLY A 159 12.92 -19.00 -10.48
N GLY A 160 11.69 -18.86 -10.99
CA GLY A 160 10.54 -18.41 -10.23
C GLY A 160 10.11 -16.97 -10.54
N LYS A 161 9.53 -16.30 -9.55
CA LYS A 161 9.08 -14.92 -9.67
C LYS A 161 10.14 -13.96 -9.14
N THR A 162 10.30 -12.83 -9.83
CA THR A 162 11.12 -11.71 -9.40
C THR A 162 10.23 -10.49 -9.23
N PHE A 163 10.33 -9.85 -8.06
CA PHE A 163 9.60 -8.65 -7.71
C PHE A 163 10.54 -7.45 -7.89
N HIS A 164 10.03 -6.37 -8.47
CA HIS A 164 10.82 -5.17 -8.77
C HIS A 164 10.30 -3.99 -7.98
N TYR A 165 11.16 -3.32 -7.24
CA TYR A 165 10.87 -2.21 -6.33
C TYR A 165 11.51 -0.91 -6.82
N GLN A 166 11.00 0.26 -6.40
CA GLN A 166 11.51 1.58 -6.82
C GLN A 166 11.45 2.66 -5.73
N ASP A 167 11.02 2.36 -4.50
CA ASP A 167 10.75 3.36 -3.46
C ASP A 167 9.82 4.50 -3.92
N VAL A 168 8.80 4.17 -4.70
CA VAL A 168 7.82 5.11 -5.27
C VAL A 168 6.42 4.70 -4.87
N ARG A 169 5.62 5.67 -4.39
CA ARG A 169 4.22 5.43 -4.04
C ARG A 169 3.34 5.34 -5.27
N TYR A 170 2.49 4.32 -5.28
CA TYR A 170 1.51 4.04 -6.32
C TYR A 170 0.12 3.85 -5.73
N ARG A 171 -0.90 3.91 -6.56
CA ARG A 171 -2.29 3.60 -6.22
C ARG A 171 -2.99 2.82 -7.32
N THR A 172 -4.06 2.13 -6.94
CA THR A 172 -4.95 1.47 -7.88
C THR A 172 -6.39 1.53 -7.40
N THR A 173 -7.29 0.88 -8.11
CA THR A 173 -8.68 0.61 -7.68
C THR A 173 -8.83 -0.88 -7.49
N GLY A 174 -9.58 -1.28 -6.47
CA GLY A 174 -10.03 -2.65 -6.27
C GLY A 174 -11.49 -2.69 -5.87
N THR A 175 -12.18 -3.78 -6.17
CA THR A 175 -13.61 -3.96 -5.89
C THR A 175 -13.80 -4.97 -4.75
N LEU A 176 -14.79 -4.77 -3.90
CA LEU A 176 -15.14 -5.68 -2.81
C LEU A 176 -15.34 -7.10 -3.34
N ASN A 177 -14.64 -8.05 -2.75
CA ASN A 177 -14.89 -9.47 -2.95
C ASN A 177 -15.74 -10.02 -1.79
N THR A 178 -15.26 -9.84 -0.55
CA THR A 178 -16.02 -10.28 0.64
C THR A 178 -15.58 -9.57 1.91
N VAL A 179 -16.48 -9.49 2.87
CA VAL A 179 -16.22 -9.03 4.23
C VAL A 179 -16.46 -10.18 5.19
N THR A 180 -15.51 -10.42 6.09
CA THR A 180 -15.67 -11.37 7.19
C THR A 180 -15.53 -10.65 8.53
N GLN A 181 -15.49 -11.39 9.64
CA GLN A 181 -15.38 -10.79 10.97
C GLN A 181 -14.11 -9.93 11.13
N ALA A 182 -12.96 -10.39 10.65
CA ALA A 182 -11.68 -9.68 10.76
C ALA A 182 -11.15 -9.15 9.43
N TRP A 183 -11.65 -9.69 8.30
CA TRP A 183 -11.04 -9.49 7.00
C TRP A 183 -11.93 -8.73 6.01
N LEU A 184 -11.29 -7.86 5.26
CA LEU A 184 -11.79 -7.29 4.03
C LEU A 184 -10.97 -7.90 2.89
N LYS A 185 -11.64 -8.53 1.92
CA LYS A 185 -10.99 -9.05 0.72
C LYS A 185 -11.40 -8.21 -0.47
N ILE A 186 -10.41 -7.69 -1.17
CA ILE A 186 -10.57 -6.83 -2.34
C ILE A 186 -10.08 -7.61 -3.57
N SER A 187 -10.86 -7.58 -4.63
CA SER A 187 -10.48 -8.11 -5.93
C SER A 187 -9.50 -7.19 -6.61
N GLY A 188 -8.41 -7.74 -7.14
CA GLY A 188 -7.47 -7.06 -8.00
C GLY A 188 -7.56 -7.55 -9.44
N ASN A 189 -8.75 -8.00 -9.89
CA ASN A 189 -8.93 -8.61 -11.20
C ASN A 189 -8.77 -7.59 -12.35
N PRO A 190 -7.71 -7.68 -13.17
CA PRO A 190 -7.47 -6.74 -14.27
C PRO A 190 -8.56 -6.70 -15.33
N SER A 191 -9.39 -7.73 -15.45
CA SER A 191 -10.51 -7.72 -16.40
C SER A 191 -11.64 -6.79 -15.99
N HIS A 192 -11.60 -6.26 -14.78
CA HIS A 192 -12.53 -5.26 -14.24
C HIS A 192 -11.84 -3.89 -14.03
N ASP A 193 -10.67 -3.68 -14.66
CA ASP A 193 -9.80 -2.52 -14.44
C ASP A 193 -9.30 -2.38 -12.99
N ASP A 194 -9.41 -3.45 -12.19
CA ASP A 194 -8.86 -3.50 -10.85
C ASP A 194 -7.35 -3.78 -10.89
N GLY A 195 -6.64 -3.27 -9.91
CA GLY A 195 -5.26 -3.62 -9.62
C GLY A 195 -5.12 -4.22 -8.23
N ASN A 196 -3.94 -4.73 -7.91
CA ASN A 196 -3.71 -5.47 -6.68
C ASN A 196 -2.48 -4.98 -5.93
N THR A 197 -2.51 -5.10 -4.61
CA THR A 197 -1.34 -4.90 -3.75
C THR A 197 -0.32 -6.03 -3.92
N CYS A 198 0.93 -5.77 -3.57
CA CYS A 198 2.04 -6.69 -3.69
C CYS A 198 2.93 -6.65 -2.44
N TYR A 199 4.04 -7.38 -2.44
CA TYR A 199 5.04 -7.34 -1.37
C TYR A 199 5.57 -5.92 -1.19
N GLY A 200 5.61 -5.42 0.05
CA GLY A 200 5.94 -4.05 0.41
C GLY A 200 4.71 -3.14 0.60
N ASP A 201 3.52 -3.49 0.08
CA ASP A 201 2.28 -2.79 0.37
C ASP A 201 1.69 -3.16 1.75
N SER A 202 2.26 -4.12 2.45
CA SER A 202 1.90 -4.52 3.82
C SER A 202 1.79 -3.31 4.75
N GLY A 203 0.72 -3.24 5.54
CA GLY A 203 0.41 -2.09 6.42
C GLY A 203 -0.17 -0.87 5.72
N GLY A 204 -0.15 -0.86 4.38
CA GLY A 204 -0.70 0.22 3.57
C GLY A 204 -2.23 0.29 3.62
N PRO A 205 -2.80 1.47 3.34
CA PRO A 205 -4.24 1.69 3.42
C PRO A 205 -4.98 1.16 2.20
N ASN A 206 -6.22 0.77 2.45
CA ASN A 206 -7.25 0.65 1.44
C ASN A 206 -8.34 1.69 1.77
N PHE A 207 -8.31 2.84 1.06
CA PHE A 207 -9.29 3.89 1.27
C PHE A 207 -10.66 3.48 0.78
N LEU A 208 -11.71 3.85 1.51
CA LEU A 208 -13.10 3.57 1.14
C LEU A 208 -13.52 4.46 -0.03
N GLY A 209 -13.96 3.82 -1.13
CA GLY A 209 -14.30 4.47 -2.39
C GLY A 209 -13.13 4.53 -3.37
N ALA A 210 -13.39 4.94 -4.60
CA ALA A 210 -12.39 5.18 -5.62
C ALA A 210 -12.79 6.32 -6.56
N GLY A 211 -11.82 6.97 -7.21
CA GLY A 211 -12.06 8.10 -8.10
C GLY A 211 -12.84 9.22 -7.43
N SER A 212 -13.99 9.62 -7.99
CA SER A 212 -14.82 10.70 -7.42
C SER A 212 -15.57 10.31 -6.14
N SER A 213 -15.65 9.02 -5.81
CA SER A 213 -16.29 8.53 -4.58
C SER A 213 -15.27 8.19 -3.47
N GLU A 214 -13.98 8.36 -3.73
CA GLU A 214 -12.94 8.12 -2.76
C GLU A 214 -13.07 9.02 -1.54
N THR A 215 -12.83 8.44 -0.38
CA THR A 215 -12.86 9.15 0.90
C THR A 215 -11.50 9.08 1.57
N ASN A 216 -11.26 9.93 2.57
CA ASN A 216 -10.07 9.84 3.42
C ASN A 216 -10.29 8.89 4.61
N ILE A 217 -11.03 7.77 4.41
CA ILE A 217 -11.28 6.76 5.44
C ILE A 217 -10.57 5.47 5.06
N ILE A 218 -9.68 4.98 5.92
CA ILE A 218 -9.00 3.69 5.73
C ILE A 218 -9.94 2.57 6.15
N ALA A 219 -10.41 1.76 5.21
CA ALA A 219 -11.25 0.60 5.53
C ALA A 219 -10.46 -0.54 6.16
N GLY A 220 -9.26 -0.80 5.69
CA GLY A 220 -8.37 -1.83 6.20
C GLY A 220 -6.92 -1.57 5.86
N THR A 221 -6.03 -2.27 6.54
CA THR A 221 -4.59 -2.31 6.25
C THR A 221 -4.27 -3.58 5.47
N THR A 222 -3.49 -3.47 4.42
CA THR A 222 -3.02 -4.61 3.63
C THR A 222 -2.17 -5.54 4.49
N ILE A 223 -2.51 -6.84 4.51
CA ILE A 223 -1.79 -7.85 5.28
C ILE A 223 -1.16 -8.91 4.36
N THR A 224 -1.93 -9.39 3.38
CA THR A 224 -1.48 -10.45 2.48
C THR A 224 -2.28 -10.43 1.18
N GLY A 225 -1.96 -11.33 0.26
CA GLY A 225 -2.64 -11.47 -1.01
C GLY A 225 -2.19 -12.72 -1.75
N ASP A 226 -2.53 -12.81 -3.03
CA ASP A 226 -2.04 -13.89 -3.86
C ASP A 226 -0.58 -13.63 -4.30
N THR A 227 0.24 -14.67 -4.30
CA THR A 227 1.67 -14.58 -4.64
C THR A 227 1.99 -13.90 -5.99
N PRO A 228 1.17 -14.03 -7.06
CA PRO A 228 1.39 -13.25 -8.28
C PRO A 228 0.97 -11.78 -8.18
N CYS A 229 0.35 -11.34 -7.07
CA CYS A 229 -0.17 -9.98 -6.89
C CYS A 229 -1.15 -9.58 -8.00
N ARG A 230 -2.13 -10.43 -8.34
CA ARG A 230 -2.99 -10.23 -9.51
C ARG A 230 -4.48 -10.36 -9.26
N SER A 231 -4.89 -10.96 -8.16
CA SER A 231 -6.30 -11.32 -7.99
C SER A 231 -6.91 -10.98 -6.64
N THR A 232 -6.14 -11.01 -5.57
CA THR A 232 -6.70 -10.86 -4.22
C THR A 232 -5.77 -10.06 -3.33
N ASN A 233 -6.31 -8.98 -2.76
CA ASN A 233 -5.78 -8.25 -1.63
C ASN A 233 -6.57 -8.63 -0.38
N VAL A 234 -5.90 -8.91 0.72
CA VAL A 234 -6.49 -9.30 2.00
C VAL A 234 -6.07 -8.32 3.08
N ASP A 235 -7.04 -7.62 3.63
CA ASP A 235 -6.83 -6.52 4.54
C ASP A 235 -7.41 -6.81 5.91
N TYR A 236 -6.74 -6.34 6.96
CA TYR A 236 -7.27 -6.36 8.31
C TYR A 236 -8.20 -5.17 8.50
N ARG A 237 -9.45 -5.43 8.89
CA ARG A 237 -10.49 -4.41 9.08
C ARG A 237 -10.21 -3.53 10.29
N LEU A 238 -10.38 -2.22 10.12
CA LEU A 238 -10.11 -1.24 11.18
C LEU A 238 -11.34 -0.83 12.00
N ASP A 239 -12.54 -1.31 11.63
CA ASP A 239 -13.79 -1.03 12.35
C ASP A 239 -14.16 -2.09 13.40
N THR A 240 -13.35 -3.14 13.56
CA THR A 240 -13.59 -4.25 14.49
C THR A 240 -13.30 -3.86 15.94
N PRO A 241 -13.92 -4.52 16.92
CA PRO A 241 -13.63 -4.26 18.33
C PRO A 241 -12.15 -4.41 18.70
N SER A 242 -11.45 -5.43 18.18
CA SER A 242 -10.03 -5.67 18.45
C SER A 242 -9.14 -4.57 17.89
N ALA A 243 -9.29 -4.24 16.59
CA ALA A 243 -8.53 -3.14 15.97
C ALA A 243 -8.76 -1.81 16.72
N ARG A 244 -10.02 -1.53 17.10
CA ARG A 244 -10.37 -0.31 17.83
C ARG A 244 -9.82 -0.30 19.26
N ALA A 245 -9.75 -1.44 19.93
CA ALA A 245 -9.16 -1.54 21.27
C ALA A 245 -7.66 -1.22 21.26
N PHE A 246 -6.93 -1.68 20.24
CA PHE A 246 -5.52 -1.33 20.04
C PHE A 246 -5.35 0.14 19.65
N LEU A 247 -5.99 0.58 18.57
CA LEU A 247 -5.80 1.94 18.00
C LEU A 247 -6.28 3.04 18.95
N GLY A 248 -7.31 2.78 19.77
CA GLY A 248 -7.83 3.71 20.75
C GLY A 248 -6.85 4.09 21.87
N GLN A 249 -5.76 3.36 22.01
CA GLN A 249 -4.67 3.70 22.94
C GLN A 249 -3.80 4.86 22.41
N PHE A 250 -3.84 5.14 21.11
CA PHE A 250 -2.96 6.09 20.42
C PHE A 250 -3.71 7.27 19.81
N VAL A 251 -4.98 7.08 19.41
CA VAL A 251 -5.79 8.12 18.77
C VAL A 251 -7.23 8.12 19.26
N THR A 252 -7.91 9.26 19.15
CA THR A 252 -9.36 9.34 19.38
C THR A 252 -10.07 8.67 18.21
N LEU A 253 -10.96 7.71 18.52
CA LEU A 253 -11.72 6.96 17.53
C LEU A 253 -13.07 7.63 17.23
N PRO A 254 -13.57 7.56 15.99
CA PRO A 254 -14.91 8.01 15.63
C PRO A 254 -16.01 7.10 16.19
#